data_853e6fc721a2fea14e7eda0c9abc982e
#
_entry.id   853e6fc721a2fea14e7eda0c9abc982e
#
_cell.length_a   1.000
_cell.length_b   1.000
_cell.length_c   1.000
_cell.angle_alpha   90.00
_cell.angle_beta   90.00
_cell.angle_gamma   90.00
#
_symmetry.space_group_name_H-M   'P 1'
#
loop_
_entity.id
_entity.type
_entity.pdbx_description
1 polymer ?
#
loop_
_entity_poly.entity_id
_entity_poly.type
_entity_poly.pdbx_seq_one_letter_code
_entity_poly.pdbx_strand_id
1 'polypeptide(L)'
;MKELEDILRKLDEIKYGWIDINGEVHLNTMKDFRKIYKTMSIETVLDRKIGICMEQVFLTHILLDQLDIPNKMFCTRIYEDENFNDLDAHEHMHCFSLCYIGDFVYHIEHANQEERGIYKYSSEEEAISKINAFYEALDKGRARPVTEFFDVPEGLTFKDFNLYINSLGEYNK
;
A
#
# COMPACT_ATOMS: atom_id res chain seq x y z
N MET A 1 5.77 5.20 -19.80
CA MET A 1 6.96 4.66 -19.06
C MET A 1 7.69 5.77 -18.31
N LYS A 2 8.05 6.87 -18.97
CA LYS A 2 8.75 7.99 -18.31
C LYS A 2 7.95 8.57 -17.15
N GLU A 3 6.66 8.69 -17.31
CA GLU A 3 5.73 9.17 -16.27
C GLU A 3 5.78 8.30 -15.02
N LEU A 4 5.80 6.97 -15.19
CA LEU A 4 5.89 6.03 -14.06
C LEU A 4 7.26 6.09 -13.37
N GLU A 5 8.33 6.26 -14.14
CA GLU A 5 9.69 6.45 -13.61
C GLU A 5 9.80 7.76 -12.82
N ASP A 6 9.13 8.83 -13.28
CA ASP A 6 9.09 10.11 -12.58
C ASP A 6 8.29 10.00 -11.27
N ILE A 7 7.19 9.24 -11.25
CA ILE A 7 6.44 8.92 -10.03
C ILE A 7 7.32 8.14 -9.05
N LEU A 8 7.94 7.05 -9.50
CA LEU A 8 8.80 6.24 -8.64
C LEU A 8 9.93 7.07 -8.04
N ARG A 9 10.54 7.97 -8.83
CA ARG A 9 11.58 8.87 -8.35
C ARG A 9 11.10 9.84 -7.25
N LYS A 10 9.87 10.35 -7.36
CA LYS A 10 9.27 11.17 -6.29
C LYS A 10 9.04 10.35 -5.02
N LEU A 11 8.61 9.10 -5.17
CA LEU A 11 8.41 8.19 -4.04
C LEU A 11 9.74 7.76 -3.40
N ASP A 12 10.85 7.78 -4.14
CA ASP A 12 12.20 7.48 -3.62
C ASP A 12 12.65 8.42 -2.51
N GLU A 13 12.08 9.62 -2.43
CA GLU A 13 12.36 10.56 -1.36
C GLU A 13 11.66 10.21 -0.05
N ILE A 14 10.65 9.34 -0.09
CA ILE A 14 9.84 8.99 1.07
C ILE A 14 10.38 7.71 1.71
N LYS A 15 10.81 7.83 2.97
CA LYS A 15 11.27 6.69 3.76
C LYS A 15 10.09 5.91 4.31
N TYR A 16 10.24 4.59 4.41
CA TYR A 16 9.24 3.77 5.08
C TYR A 16 9.26 4.05 6.59
N GLY A 17 8.16 4.57 7.09
CA GLY A 17 8.05 4.95 8.50
C GLY A 17 6.71 5.57 8.82
N TRP A 18 6.52 5.89 10.08
CA TRP A 18 5.27 6.45 10.61
C TRP A 18 5.52 7.33 11.84
N ILE A 19 4.51 8.09 12.22
CA ILE A 19 4.52 8.97 13.40
C ILE A 19 3.50 8.44 14.39
N ASP A 20 3.85 8.40 15.66
CA ASP A 20 2.96 7.96 16.73
C ASP A 20 2.11 9.11 17.29
N ILE A 21 1.19 8.76 18.20
CA ILE A 21 0.32 9.73 18.87
C ILE A 21 1.05 10.80 19.69
N ASN A 22 2.32 10.54 20.03
CA ASN A 22 3.18 11.48 20.76
C ASN A 22 4.03 12.36 19.83
N GLY A 23 3.98 12.08 18.50
CA GLY A 23 4.76 12.80 17.50
C GLY A 23 6.16 12.23 17.28
N GLU A 24 6.48 11.04 17.85
CA GLU A 24 7.74 10.37 17.62
C GLU A 24 7.75 9.66 16.27
N VAL A 25 8.91 9.64 15.63
CA VAL A 25 9.13 9.04 14.31
C VAL A 25 9.70 7.64 14.46
N HIS A 26 9.06 6.68 13.81
CA HIS A 26 9.47 5.29 13.73
C HIS A 26 9.84 4.93 12.28
N LEU A 27 11.09 4.57 12.03
CA LEU A 27 11.59 4.22 10.70
C LEU A 27 11.84 2.72 10.60
N ASN A 28 11.40 2.11 9.48
CA ASN A 28 11.63 0.70 9.13
C ASN A 28 11.22 -0.29 10.24
N THR A 29 10.18 0.03 11.01
CA THR A 29 9.67 -0.82 12.08
C THR A 29 8.16 -0.72 12.17
N MET A 30 7.51 -1.84 12.48
CA MET A 30 6.07 -1.92 12.78
C MET A 30 5.80 -2.24 14.25
N LYS A 31 6.85 -2.23 15.09
CA LYS A 31 6.70 -2.46 16.52
C LYS A 31 5.75 -1.45 17.15
N ASP A 32 4.75 -1.95 17.85
CA ASP A 32 3.69 -1.16 18.47
C ASP A 32 2.81 -0.32 17.51
N PHE A 33 2.99 -0.44 16.20
CA PHE A 33 2.26 0.31 15.19
C PHE A 33 0.75 0.35 15.46
N ARG A 34 0.12 -0.82 15.64
CA ARG A 34 -1.35 -0.91 15.84
C ARG A 34 -1.86 -0.17 17.08
N LYS A 35 -0.99 0.05 18.07
CA LYS A 35 -1.39 0.67 19.36
C LYS A 35 -1.31 2.19 19.35
N ILE A 36 -0.33 2.74 18.65
CA ILE A 36 0.04 4.15 18.78
C ILE A 36 0.22 4.89 17.44
N TYR A 37 -0.08 4.23 16.32
CA TYR A 37 0.00 4.85 15.00
C TYR A 37 -0.95 6.05 14.90
N LYS A 38 -0.43 7.13 14.36
CA LYS A 38 -1.20 8.31 13.99
C LYS A 38 -1.19 8.48 12.48
N THR A 39 -2.37 8.46 11.89
CA THR A 39 -2.54 8.74 10.47
C THR A 39 -1.96 10.10 10.10
N MET A 40 -1.11 10.14 9.06
CA MET A 40 -0.54 11.37 8.52
C MET A 40 -1.37 11.92 7.37
N SER A 41 -1.47 13.24 7.27
CA SER A 41 -1.99 13.87 6.05
C SER A 41 -0.98 13.76 4.92
N ILE A 42 -1.43 13.94 3.67
CA ILE A 42 -0.52 13.92 2.52
C ILE A 42 0.55 15.01 2.62
N GLU A 43 0.18 16.19 3.16
CA GLU A 43 1.09 17.28 3.39
C GLU A 43 2.18 16.88 4.40
N THR A 44 1.80 16.17 5.46
CA THR A 44 2.75 15.65 6.45
C THR A 44 3.69 14.62 5.83
N VAL A 45 3.17 13.70 5.01
CA VAL A 45 3.99 12.71 4.29
C VAL A 45 5.02 13.39 3.40
N LEU A 46 4.60 14.38 2.63
CA LEU A 46 5.48 15.14 1.72
C LEU A 46 6.52 15.99 2.48
N ASP A 47 6.11 16.61 3.56
CA ASP A 47 6.95 17.52 4.37
C ASP A 47 7.98 16.71 5.16
N ARG A 48 7.56 15.64 5.80
CA ARG A 48 8.40 14.79 6.63
C ARG A 48 9.14 13.72 5.84
N LYS A 49 8.76 13.49 4.59
CA LYS A 49 9.30 12.45 3.70
C LYS A 49 9.29 11.04 4.35
N ILE A 50 8.19 10.74 5.00
CA ILE A 50 7.94 9.49 5.71
C ILE A 50 6.53 9.01 5.36
N GLY A 51 6.35 7.72 5.13
CA GLY A 51 5.04 7.10 4.93
C GLY A 51 5.12 5.58 4.94
N ILE A 52 4.07 4.94 5.42
CA ILE A 52 3.88 3.49 5.27
C ILE A 52 3.28 3.18 3.90
N CYS A 53 3.13 1.89 3.57
CA CYS A 53 2.60 1.47 2.26
C CYS A 53 1.26 2.14 1.92
N MET A 54 0.36 2.29 2.87
CA MET A 54 -0.96 2.90 2.68
C MET A 54 -0.87 4.38 2.27
N GLU A 55 -0.04 5.17 2.92
CA GLU A 55 0.16 6.58 2.59
C GLU A 55 0.89 6.74 1.26
N GLN A 56 1.88 5.89 1.00
CA GLN A 56 2.61 5.92 -0.26
C GLN A 56 1.75 5.49 -1.45
N VAL A 57 0.90 4.48 -1.32
CA VAL A 57 -0.01 4.06 -2.40
C VAL A 57 -1.02 5.15 -2.73
N PHE A 58 -1.50 5.86 -1.72
CA PHE A 58 -2.43 6.97 -1.94
C PHE A 58 -1.75 8.14 -2.66
N LEU A 59 -0.51 8.46 -2.30
CA LEU A 59 0.28 9.45 -3.03
C LEU A 59 0.50 9.02 -4.49
N THR A 60 0.78 7.73 -4.72
CA THR A 60 0.90 7.18 -6.07
C THR A 60 -0.39 7.35 -6.86
N HIS A 61 -1.53 7.05 -6.24
CA HIS A 61 -2.86 7.26 -6.84
C HIS A 61 -3.08 8.71 -7.27
N ILE A 62 -2.82 9.68 -6.38
CA ILE A 62 -2.93 11.11 -6.69
C ILE A 62 -2.03 11.50 -7.87
N LEU A 63 -0.78 11.02 -7.89
CA LEU A 63 0.16 11.34 -8.98
C LEU A 63 -0.26 10.73 -10.32
N LEU A 64 -0.84 9.53 -10.32
CA LEU A 64 -1.37 8.88 -11.52
C LEU A 64 -2.63 9.63 -12.03
N ASP A 65 -3.53 10.01 -11.13
CA ASP A 65 -4.74 10.79 -11.48
C ASP A 65 -4.40 12.14 -12.09
N GLN A 66 -3.37 12.82 -11.58
CA GLN A 66 -2.89 14.08 -12.15
C GLN A 66 -2.35 13.95 -13.59
N LEU A 67 -2.02 12.74 -13.99
CA LEU A 67 -1.53 12.41 -15.34
C LEU A 67 -2.62 11.74 -16.21
N ASP A 68 -3.86 11.69 -15.73
CA ASP A 68 -4.98 10.98 -16.37
C ASP A 68 -4.66 9.50 -16.67
N ILE A 69 -3.85 8.86 -15.83
CA ILE A 69 -3.52 7.43 -15.93
C ILE A 69 -4.51 6.63 -15.08
N PRO A 70 -5.37 5.79 -15.70
CA PRO A 70 -6.28 4.93 -14.97
C PRO A 70 -5.54 4.04 -13.98
N ASN A 71 -6.02 3.96 -12.76
CA ASN A 71 -5.38 3.17 -11.73
C ASN A 71 -6.39 2.67 -10.68
N LYS A 72 -5.99 1.63 -9.95
CA LYS A 72 -6.75 1.06 -8.83
C LYS A 72 -5.81 0.79 -7.66
N MET A 73 -6.31 0.95 -6.45
CA MET A 73 -5.60 0.56 -5.23
C MET A 73 -6.09 -0.78 -4.71
N PHE A 74 -5.15 -1.55 -4.18
CA PHE A 74 -5.40 -2.87 -3.59
C PHE A 74 -4.76 -2.97 -2.22
N CYS A 75 -5.33 -3.83 -1.39
CA CYS A 75 -4.72 -4.27 -0.16
C CYS A 75 -4.62 -5.78 -0.12
N THR A 76 -3.45 -6.28 0.17
CA THR A 76 -3.23 -7.70 0.47
C THR A 76 -3.14 -7.87 1.98
N ARG A 77 -4.04 -8.66 2.54
CA ARG A 77 -3.95 -9.13 3.92
C ARG A 77 -3.18 -10.43 3.93
N ILE A 78 -2.19 -10.53 4.79
CA ILE A 78 -1.30 -11.68 4.89
C ILE A 78 -1.58 -12.36 6.22
N TYR A 79 -2.15 -13.55 6.14
CA TYR A 79 -2.48 -14.39 7.30
C TYR A 79 -1.35 -15.38 7.55
N GLU A 80 -0.77 -15.36 8.73
CA GLU A 80 0.30 -16.29 9.13
C GLU A 80 -0.23 -17.59 9.74
N ASP A 81 -1.52 -17.69 10.08
CA ASP A 81 -2.12 -18.83 10.75
C ASP A 81 -2.99 -19.67 9.79
N GLU A 82 -3.11 -20.97 10.11
CA GLU A 82 -4.02 -21.90 9.44
C GLU A 82 -5.51 -21.54 9.64
N ASN A 83 -5.86 -20.73 10.61
CA ASN A 83 -7.19 -20.21 10.89
C ASN A 83 -7.57 -19.06 9.95
N PHE A 84 -7.70 -19.37 8.67
CA PHE A 84 -8.10 -18.44 7.61
C PHE A 84 -9.43 -17.71 7.86
N ASN A 85 -10.23 -18.16 8.81
CA ASN A 85 -11.50 -17.56 9.19
C ASN A 85 -11.37 -16.53 10.32
N ASP A 86 -10.22 -16.41 10.95
CA ASP A 86 -9.98 -15.41 11.98
C ASP A 86 -9.44 -14.13 11.33
N LEU A 87 -10.34 -13.16 11.13
CA LEU A 87 -10.00 -11.86 10.56
C LEU A 87 -9.07 -11.04 11.46
N ASP A 88 -8.99 -11.40 12.74
CA ASP A 88 -8.07 -10.78 13.69
C ASP A 88 -6.64 -11.36 13.61
N ALA A 89 -6.47 -12.50 12.94
CA ALA A 89 -5.18 -13.19 12.81
C ALA A 89 -4.30 -12.62 11.68
N HIS A 90 -4.73 -11.58 10.93
CA HIS A 90 -3.85 -10.98 9.94
C HIS A 90 -2.73 -10.20 10.67
N GLU A 91 -1.49 -10.61 10.48
CA GLU A 91 -0.35 -9.93 11.08
C GLU A 91 0.18 -8.81 10.21
N HIS A 92 0.09 -8.95 8.89
CA HIS A 92 0.59 -8.00 7.93
C HIS A 92 -0.47 -7.56 6.91
N MET A 93 -0.34 -6.32 6.48
CA MET A 93 -1.11 -5.77 5.39
C MET A 93 -0.20 -4.98 4.47
N HIS A 94 -0.33 -5.19 3.17
CA HIS A 94 0.39 -4.42 2.17
C HIS A 94 -0.59 -3.77 1.20
N CYS A 95 -0.47 -2.46 1.01
CA CYS A 95 -1.23 -1.70 0.03
C CYS A 95 -0.35 -1.41 -1.19
N PHE A 96 -0.93 -1.59 -2.37
CA PHE A 96 -0.28 -1.31 -3.64
C PHE A 96 -1.27 -0.77 -4.67
N SER A 97 -0.76 -0.19 -5.76
CA SER A 97 -1.57 0.28 -6.87
C SER A 97 -1.19 -0.41 -8.18
N LEU A 98 -2.20 -0.66 -9.00
CA LEU A 98 -2.02 -1.05 -10.39
C LEU A 98 -2.49 0.10 -11.28
N CYS A 99 -1.75 0.42 -12.33
CA CYS A 99 -2.14 1.37 -13.35
C CYS A 99 -2.17 0.72 -14.74
N TYR A 100 -3.00 1.30 -15.61
CA TYR A 100 -3.37 0.70 -16.89
C TYR A 100 -2.91 1.61 -18.03
N ILE A 101 -1.99 1.12 -18.87
CA ILE A 101 -1.47 1.87 -20.02
C ILE A 101 -1.50 0.97 -21.25
N GLY A 102 -2.33 1.34 -22.23
CA GLY A 102 -2.61 0.49 -23.39
C GLY A 102 -3.20 -0.85 -22.96
N ASP A 103 -2.65 -1.94 -23.46
CA ASP A 103 -3.11 -3.31 -23.14
C ASP A 103 -2.38 -3.94 -21.94
N PHE A 104 -1.64 -3.14 -21.16
CA PHE A 104 -0.81 -3.66 -20.07
C PHE A 104 -1.17 -3.05 -18.73
N VAL A 105 -0.90 -3.85 -17.69
CA VAL A 105 -1.00 -3.46 -16.29
C VAL A 105 0.40 -3.24 -15.72
N TYR A 106 0.57 -2.16 -14.97
CA TYR A 106 1.83 -1.84 -14.32
C TYR A 106 1.63 -1.73 -12.82
N HIS A 107 2.57 -2.29 -12.07
CA HIS A 107 2.69 -2.14 -10.63
C HIS A 107 3.91 -1.28 -10.31
N ILE A 108 3.71 -0.22 -9.55
CA ILE A 108 4.79 0.59 -9.00
C ILE A 108 4.99 0.16 -7.55
N GLU A 109 6.01 -0.65 -7.29
CA GLU A 109 6.38 -1.00 -5.92
C GLU A 109 7.29 0.08 -5.35
N HIS A 110 6.86 0.67 -4.26
CA HIS A 110 7.51 1.82 -3.65
C HIS A 110 7.81 1.63 -2.16
N ALA A 111 7.05 0.80 -1.47
CA ALA A 111 7.17 0.63 -0.01
C ALA A 111 8.14 -0.46 0.39
N ASN A 112 8.21 -1.54 -0.39
CA ASN A 112 9.17 -2.61 -0.16
C ASN A 112 10.51 -2.27 -0.81
N GLN A 113 11.50 -1.93 0.01
CA GLN A 113 12.78 -1.42 -0.46
C GLN A 113 13.57 -2.43 -1.33
N GLU A 114 13.42 -3.73 -1.07
CA GLU A 114 14.14 -4.78 -1.78
C GLU A 114 13.53 -5.06 -3.17
N GLU A 115 12.23 -4.83 -3.32
CA GLU A 115 11.48 -5.08 -4.55
C GLU A 115 11.09 -3.79 -5.29
N ARG A 116 11.68 -2.67 -4.92
CA ARG A 116 11.34 -1.38 -5.49
C ARG A 116 11.53 -1.33 -6.99
N GLY A 117 10.49 -0.93 -7.72
CA GLY A 117 10.55 -0.89 -9.17
C GLY A 117 9.20 -0.74 -9.86
N ILE A 118 9.25 -0.83 -11.18
CA ILE A 118 8.07 -0.83 -12.05
C ILE A 118 7.99 -2.18 -12.75
N TYR A 119 6.90 -2.89 -12.51
CA TYR A 119 6.66 -4.22 -13.05
C TYR A 119 5.52 -4.17 -14.06
N LYS A 120 5.67 -4.90 -15.18
CA LYS A 120 4.71 -4.96 -16.27
C LYS A 120 4.07 -6.34 -16.34
N TYR A 121 2.76 -6.37 -16.48
CA TYR A 121 1.96 -7.59 -16.57
C TYR A 121 0.99 -7.52 -17.75
N SER A 122 0.51 -8.68 -18.20
CA SER A 122 -0.48 -8.79 -19.27
C SER A 122 -1.92 -8.59 -18.77
N SER A 123 -2.16 -8.79 -17.47
CA SER A 123 -3.48 -8.63 -16.85
C SER A 123 -3.39 -8.28 -15.36
N GLU A 124 -4.53 -7.83 -14.82
CA GLU A 124 -4.70 -7.57 -13.38
C GLU A 124 -4.54 -8.87 -12.56
N GLU A 125 -5.10 -9.98 -13.04
CA GLU A 125 -5.00 -11.28 -12.39
C GLU A 125 -3.54 -11.77 -12.32
N GLU A 126 -2.77 -11.57 -13.39
CA GLU A 126 -1.36 -11.91 -13.39
C GLU A 126 -0.59 -11.07 -12.37
N ALA A 127 -0.84 -9.75 -12.35
CA ALA A 127 -0.19 -8.84 -11.40
C ALA A 127 -0.48 -9.26 -9.95
N ILE A 128 -1.76 -9.45 -9.59
CA ILE A 128 -2.18 -9.87 -8.25
C ILE A 128 -1.58 -11.22 -7.87
N SER A 129 -1.59 -12.20 -8.80
CA SER A 129 -1.01 -13.51 -8.57
C SER A 129 0.49 -13.46 -8.28
N LYS A 130 1.24 -12.62 -8.99
CA LYS A 130 2.68 -12.44 -8.78
C LYS A 130 3.00 -11.75 -7.46
N ILE A 131 2.23 -10.73 -7.11
CA ILE A 131 2.38 -10.02 -5.84
C ILE A 131 2.08 -10.98 -4.68
N ASN A 132 1.00 -11.76 -4.76
CA ASN A 132 0.64 -12.72 -3.73
C ASN A 132 1.70 -13.83 -3.59
N ALA A 133 2.22 -14.35 -4.70
CA ALA A 133 3.29 -15.35 -4.69
C ALA A 133 4.57 -14.85 -4.00
N PHE A 134 4.89 -13.56 -4.17
CA PHE A 134 6.00 -12.94 -3.47
C PHE A 134 5.80 -12.98 -1.94
N TYR A 135 4.63 -12.62 -1.44
CA TYR A 135 4.34 -12.66 0.01
C TYR A 135 4.29 -14.07 0.56
N GLU A 136 3.77 -15.03 -0.19
CA GLU A 136 3.83 -16.46 0.18
C GLU A 136 5.27 -16.94 0.34
N ALA A 137 6.16 -16.54 -0.57
CA ALA A 137 7.57 -16.93 -0.55
C ALA A 137 8.34 -16.32 0.63
N LEU A 138 8.06 -15.06 0.99
CA LEU A 138 8.71 -14.39 2.12
C LEU A 138 8.53 -15.14 3.43
N ASP A 139 7.37 -15.78 3.64
CA ASP A 139 7.07 -16.49 4.87
C ASP A 139 7.14 -18.02 4.72
N LYS A 140 7.96 -18.50 3.79
CA LYS A 140 8.22 -19.93 3.55
C LYS A 140 6.95 -20.76 3.34
N GLY A 141 5.94 -20.16 2.67
CA GLY A 141 4.66 -20.80 2.37
C GLY A 141 3.69 -20.88 3.55
N ARG A 142 3.96 -20.24 4.68
CA ARG A 142 3.03 -20.17 5.82
C ARG A 142 2.04 -19.04 5.69
N ALA A 143 2.41 -17.94 5.01
CA ALA A 143 1.53 -16.82 4.75
C ALA A 143 0.50 -17.13 3.68
N ARG A 144 -0.72 -16.67 3.89
CA ARG A 144 -1.81 -16.74 2.91
C ARG A 144 -2.27 -15.32 2.55
N PRO A 145 -1.81 -14.78 1.41
CA PRO A 145 -2.23 -13.46 0.97
C PRO A 145 -3.66 -13.50 0.41
N VAL A 146 -4.47 -12.55 0.86
CA VAL A 146 -5.81 -12.29 0.30
C VAL A 146 -5.85 -10.85 -0.16
N THR A 147 -6.02 -10.65 -1.46
CA THR A 147 -6.04 -9.32 -2.07
C THR A 147 -7.47 -8.84 -2.26
N GLU A 148 -7.74 -7.64 -1.77
CA GLU A 148 -9.01 -6.94 -1.94
C GLU A 148 -8.78 -5.61 -2.68
N PHE A 149 -9.70 -5.30 -3.59
CA PHE A 149 -9.76 -4.02 -4.25
C PHE A 149 -10.34 -2.96 -3.31
N PHE A 150 -9.73 -1.78 -3.28
CA PHE A 150 -10.31 -0.61 -2.64
C PHE A 150 -10.88 0.33 -3.69
N ASP A 151 -12.19 0.47 -3.69
CA ASP A 151 -12.85 1.53 -4.42
C ASP A 151 -12.72 2.82 -3.59
N VAL A 152 -11.97 3.78 -4.11
CA VAL A 152 -11.88 5.09 -3.49
C VAL A 152 -13.05 5.90 -4.00
N PRO A 153 -14.02 6.26 -3.14
CA PRO A 153 -15.14 7.10 -3.55
C PRO A 153 -14.64 8.39 -4.20
N GLU A 154 -15.25 8.76 -5.32
CA GLU A 154 -14.91 9.97 -6.05
C GLU A 154 -14.98 11.19 -5.12
N GLY A 155 -13.91 11.99 -5.08
CA GLY A 155 -13.81 13.15 -4.21
C GLY A 155 -13.35 12.87 -2.78
N LEU A 156 -12.95 11.64 -2.43
CA LEU A 156 -12.38 11.33 -1.13
C LEU A 156 -11.05 12.06 -0.95
N THR A 157 -10.93 12.85 0.11
CA THR A 157 -9.65 13.45 0.49
C THR A 157 -8.73 12.40 1.13
N PHE A 158 -7.43 12.66 1.21
CA PHE A 158 -6.51 11.76 1.90
C PHE A 158 -6.89 11.53 3.38
N LYS A 159 -7.38 12.55 4.04
CA LYS A 159 -7.89 12.44 5.41
C LYS A 159 -9.09 11.49 5.50
N ASP A 160 -10.02 11.61 4.56
CA ASP A 160 -11.22 10.76 4.52
C ASP A 160 -10.86 9.33 4.15
N PHE A 161 -9.90 9.13 3.24
CA PHE A 161 -9.37 7.81 2.90
C PHE A 161 -8.76 7.11 4.12
N ASN A 162 -7.98 7.81 4.91
CA ASN A 162 -7.40 7.27 6.13
C ASN A 162 -8.46 6.93 7.19
N LEU A 163 -9.48 7.77 7.34
CA LEU A 163 -10.63 7.46 8.20
C LEU A 163 -11.38 6.21 7.72
N TYR A 164 -11.56 6.09 6.40
CA TYR A 164 -12.17 4.93 5.77
C TYR A 164 -11.37 3.65 6.02
N ILE A 165 -10.05 3.65 5.77
CA ILE A 165 -9.19 2.48 6.01
C ILE A 165 -9.17 2.10 7.50
N ASN A 166 -9.10 3.07 8.40
CA ASN A 166 -9.15 2.80 9.84
C ASN A 166 -10.52 2.24 10.26
N SER A 167 -11.62 2.69 9.64
CA SER A 167 -12.96 2.15 9.90
C SER A 167 -13.10 0.69 9.46
N LEU A 168 -12.46 0.30 8.34
CA LEU A 168 -12.41 -1.10 7.90
C LEU A 168 -11.68 -1.99 8.93
N GLY A 169 -10.65 -1.47 9.60
CA GLY A 169 -9.96 -2.13 10.70
C GLY A 169 -10.80 -2.25 11.98
N GLU A 170 -11.74 -1.34 12.22
CA GLU A 170 -12.65 -1.36 13.38
C GLU A 170 -13.83 -2.31 13.20
N TYR A 171 -14.30 -2.54 11.99
CA TYR A 171 -15.33 -3.52 11.67
C TYR A 171 -14.88 -4.98 11.84
N ASN A 172 -13.60 -5.21 11.97
CA ASN A 172 -12.97 -6.52 12.15
C ASN A 172 -12.53 -6.77 13.61
N LYS A 173 -13.03 -5.97 14.56
CA LYS A 173 -12.82 -6.21 15.98
C LYS A 173 -13.97 -7.01 16.61
#